data_1fabd67624a0aa022a8d0eab6e6ca0f0
#
_entry.id   1fabd67624a0aa022a8d0eab6e6ca0f0
#
_cell.length_a   1.000
_cell.length_b   1.000
_cell.length_c   1.000
_cell.angle_alpha   90.00
_cell.angle_beta   90.00
_cell.angle_gamma   90.00
#
_symmetry.space_group_name_H-M   'P 1'
#
loop_
_entity.id
_entity.type
_entity.pdbx_description
1 polymer ?
#
loop_
_entity_poly.entity_id
_entity_poly.type
_entity_poly.pdbx_seq_one_letter_code
_entity_poly.pdbx_strand_id
1 'polypeptide(L)'
;MSVITISKANFQTEVLHSEKPVLLDFWAPWCGPCRMVGPVVDEIAGERTDLKVGKINVDEQPELAAQFNVMSIPPLVVMKHGQVASQMVGARPKAQILAML
;
A
#
# COMPACT_ATOMS: atom_id res chain seq x y z
N MET A 1 1.65 -13.61 -5.96
CA MET A 1 2.02 -13.13 -6.04
C MET A 1 1.97 -12.35 -5.91
N SER A 2 1.74 -11.56 -5.46
CA SER A 2 1.94 -10.95 -5.75
C SER A 2 1.81 -9.54 -5.46
N VAL A 3 2.89 -8.95 -5.13
CA VAL A 3 3.00 -7.53 -4.88
C VAL A 3 3.23 -6.82 -6.20
N ILE A 4 2.44 -5.77 -6.45
CA ILE A 4 2.55 -4.99 -7.67
C ILE A 4 3.32 -3.72 -7.34
N THR A 5 4.34 -3.41 -8.14
CA THR A 5 5.02 -2.13 -8.04
C THR A 5 4.14 -1.08 -8.71
N ILE A 6 3.69 -0.11 -7.93
CA ILE A 6 2.78 0.92 -8.42
C ILE A 6 3.56 2.18 -8.79
N SER A 7 3.26 2.72 -9.95
CA SER A 7 3.85 3.96 -10.45
C SER A 7 2.74 4.81 -11.06
N LYS A 8 3.09 6.02 -11.49
CA LYS A 8 2.14 6.85 -12.23
C LYS A 8 1.60 6.14 -13.48
N ALA A 9 2.43 5.30 -14.09
CA ALA A 9 2.05 4.63 -15.33
C ALA A 9 0.94 3.61 -15.13
N ASN A 10 0.88 2.95 -13.99
CA ASN A 10 -0.12 1.89 -13.78
C ASN A 10 -1.11 2.17 -12.64
N PHE A 11 -1.02 3.32 -11.98
CA PHE A 11 -1.86 3.64 -10.85
C PHE A 11 -3.35 3.58 -11.21
N GLN A 12 -3.72 4.20 -12.32
CA GLN A 12 -5.12 4.24 -12.73
C GLN A 12 -5.65 2.83 -12.99
N THR A 13 -4.91 2.04 -13.74
CA THR A 13 -5.33 0.68 -14.10
C THR A 13 -5.36 -0.25 -12.91
N GLU A 14 -4.28 -0.25 -12.12
CA GLU A 14 -4.13 -1.24 -11.06
C GLU A 14 -4.84 -0.86 -9.77
N VAL A 15 -5.03 0.41 -9.51
CA VAL A 15 -5.61 0.89 -8.26
C VAL A 15 -6.99 1.46 -8.45
N LEU A 16 -7.13 2.49 -9.27
CA LEU A 16 -8.42 3.19 -9.40
C LEU A 16 -9.48 2.33 -10.08
N HIS A 17 -9.10 1.52 -11.05
CA HIS A 17 -10.03 0.66 -11.78
C HIS A 17 -10.03 -0.77 -11.28
N SER A 18 -9.43 -1.03 -10.13
CA SER A 18 -9.38 -2.37 -9.59
C SER A 18 -10.76 -2.82 -9.11
N GLU A 19 -11.12 -4.04 -9.47
CA GLU A 19 -12.36 -4.66 -8.98
C GLU A 19 -12.19 -5.20 -7.57
N LYS A 20 -10.95 -5.47 -7.18
CA LYS A 20 -10.61 -5.96 -5.84
C LYS A 20 -10.16 -4.79 -4.97
N PRO A 21 -10.34 -4.88 -3.64
CA PRO A 21 -9.71 -3.91 -2.75
C PRO A 21 -8.19 -3.93 -2.94
N VAL A 22 -7.56 -2.79 -2.76
CA VAL A 22 -6.11 -2.65 -2.94
C VAL A 22 -5.50 -2.13 -1.64
N LEU A 23 -4.53 -2.87 -1.13
CA LEU A 23 -3.72 -2.42 0.01
C LEU A 23 -2.48 -1.76 -0.57
N LEU A 24 -2.31 -0.46 -0.31
CA LEU A 24 -1.17 0.30 -0.78
C LEU A 24 -0.18 0.48 0.36
N ASP A 25 1.08 0.13 0.12
CA ASP A 25 2.19 0.29 1.04
C ASP A 25 3.11 1.37 0.49
N PHE A 26 3.11 2.54 1.12
CA PHE A 26 4.03 3.63 0.76
C PHE A 26 5.32 3.43 1.55
N TRP A 27 6.44 3.35 0.86
CA TRP A 27 7.71 3.02 1.50
C TRP A 27 8.87 3.81 0.87
N ALA A 28 10.00 3.77 1.55
CA ALA A 28 11.24 4.35 1.04
C ALA A 28 12.42 3.53 1.54
N PRO A 29 13.53 3.47 0.76
CA PRO A 29 14.70 2.69 1.18
C PRO A 29 15.31 3.12 2.50
N TRP A 30 15.19 4.41 2.84
CA TRP A 30 15.75 4.96 4.07
C TRP A 30 14.82 4.81 5.27
N CYS A 31 13.65 4.25 5.08
CA CYS A 31 12.63 4.19 6.12
C CYS A 31 12.77 2.92 6.95
N GLY A 32 13.21 3.08 8.21
CA GLY A 32 13.37 1.94 9.12
C GLY A 32 12.08 1.17 9.38
N PRO A 33 10.99 1.85 9.78
CA PRO A 33 9.70 1.16 10.02
C PRO A 33 9.17 0.42 8.78
N CYS A 34 9.47 0.92 7.59
CA CYS A 34 9.03 0.25 6.36
C CYS A 34 9.63 -1.13 6.23
N ARG A 35 10.83 -1.34 6.76
CA ARG A 35 11.50 -2.65 6.71
C ARG A 35 10.78 -3.67 7.57
N MET A 36 10.04 -3.22 8.56
CA MET A 36 9.26 -4.10 9.43
C MET A 36 7.91 -4.41 8.80
N VAL A 37 7.30 -3.44 8.13
CA VAL A 37 5.99 -3.58 7.52
C VAL A 37 6.06 -4.34 6.19
N GLY A 38 7.12 -4.11 5.41
CA GLY A 38 7.26 -4.70 4.08
C GLY A 38 7.04 -6.20 4.05
N PRO A 39 7.78 -6.98 4.86
CA PRO A 39 7.60 -8.43 4.87
C PRO A 39 6.20 -8.87 5.28
N VAL A 40 5.55 -8.14 6.18
CA VAL A 40 4.18 -8.44 6.59
C VAL A 40 3.21 -8.22 5.43
N VAL A 41 3.38 -7.13 4.71
CA VAL A 41 2.57 -6.83 3.53
C VAL A 41 2.77 -7.90 2.44
N ASP A 42 4.02 -8.34 2.24
CA ASP A 42 4.32 -9.41 1.30
C ASP A 42 3.61 -10.71 1.70
N GLU A 43 3.59 -11.00 2.98
CA GLU A 43 2.93 -12.19 3.51
C GLU A 43 1.42 -12.14 3.26
N ILE A 44 0.81 -10.98 3.48
CA ILE A 44 -0.61 -10.78 3.22
C ILE A 44 -0.90 -11.00 1.74
N ALA A 45 -0.03 -10.49 0.86
CA ALA A 45 -0.20 -10.67 -0.58
C ALA A 45 -0.21 -12.13 -0.98
N GLY A 46 0.60 -12.94 -0.32
CA GLY A 46 0.64 -14.38 -0.61
C GLY A 46 -0.54 -15.16 -0.04
N GLU A 47 -1.19 -14.63 0.99
CA GLU A 47 -2.30 -15.31 1.67
C GLU A 47 -3.68 -14.89 1.17
N ARG A 48 -3.82 -13.64 0.75
CA ARG A 48 -5.13 -13.06 0.44
C ARG A 48 -5.24 -12.81 -1.06
N THR A 49 -5.95 -13.69 -1.75
CA THR A 49 -6.17 -13.55 -3.20
C THR A 49 -7.39 -12.70 -3.52
N ASP A 50 -8.16 -12.34 -2.51
CA ASP A 50 -9.36 -11.51 -2.65
C ASP A 50 -9.04 -10.03 -2.71
N LEU A 51 -7.76 -9.66 -2.60
CA LEU A 51 -7.34 -8.28 -2.70
C LEU A 51 -6.02 -8.18 -3.45
N LYS A 52 -5.67 -6.96 -3.84
CA LYS A 52 -4.37 -6.66 -4.43
C LYS A 52 -3.48 -5.99 -3.40
N VAL A 53 -2.19 -6.18 -3.54
CA VAL A 53 -1.20 -5.45 -2.74
C VAL A 53 -0.30 -4.69 -3.69
N GLY A 54 -0.24 -3.38 -3.51
CA GLY A 54 0.63 -2.52 -4.29
C GLY A 54 1.63 -1.79 -3.41
N LYS A 55 2.85 -1.65 -3.88
CA LYS A 55 3.90 -0.90 -3.18
C LYS A 55 4.27 0.33 -3.98
N ILE A 56 4.36 1.46 -3.30
CA ILE A 56 4.72 2.74 -3.89
C ILE A 56 5.98 3.26 -3.22
N ASN A 57 7.06 3.38 -3.99
CA ASN A 57 8.29 3.99 -3.50
C ASN A 57 8.12 5.51 -3.58
N VAL A 58 8.06 6.17 -2.42
CA VAL A 58 7.76 7.61 -2.38
C VAL A 58 8.86 8.46 -3.00
N ASP A 59 10.10 7.97 -3.02
CA ASP A 59 11.20 8.70 -3.65
C ASP A 59 11.07 8.69 -5.17
N GLU A 60 10.58 7.59 -5.73
CA GLU A 60 10.40 7.45 -7.16
C GLU A 60 9.06 8.00 -7.64
N GLN A 61 8.08 8.07 -6.76
CA GLN A 61 6.72 8.49 -7.10
C GLN A 61 6.26 9.64 -6.20
N PRO A 62 6.95 10.79 -6.26
CA PRO A 62 6.61 11.90 -5.36
C PRO A 62 5.21 12.47 -5.59
N GLU A 63 4.72 12.39 -6.84
CA GLU A 63 3.38 12.89 -7.13
C GLU A 63 2.29 12.04 -6.52
N LEU A 64 2.48 10.72 -6.54
CA LEU A 64 1.53 9.82 -5.88
C LEU A 64 1.56 10.01 -4.36
N ALA A 65 2.76 10.16 -3.80
CA ALA A 65 2.89 10.43 -2.37
C ALA A 65 2.16 11.72 -1.99
N ALA A 66 2.29 12.76 -2.80
CA ALA A 66 1.61 14.03 -2.56
C ALA A 66 0.10 13.89 -2.64
N GLN A 67 -0.39 13.09 -3.58
CA GLN A 67 -1.83 12.83 -3.73
C GLN A 67 -2.46 12.24 -2.48
N PHE A 68 -1.71 11.42 -1.75
CA PHE A 68 -2.19 10.77 -0.55
C PHE A 68 -1.78 11.48 0.72
N ASN A 69 -1.18 12.68 0.61
CA ASN A 69 -0.72 13.47 1.74
C ASN A 69 0.21 12.67 2.65
N VAL A 70 1.16 11.95 2.04
CA VAL A 70 2.10 11.12 2.77
C VAL A 70 3.09 12.02 3.51
N MET A 71 2.90 12.16 4.81
CA MET A 71 3.75 13.01 5.66
C MET A 71 4.55 12.20 6.65
N SER A 72 4.04 11.03 7.02
CA SER A 72 4.72 10.08 7.90
C SER A 72 4.76 8.75 7.21
N ILE A 73 5.90 8.09 7.25
CA ILE A 73 6.09 6.80 6.63
C ILE A 73 6.28 5.76 7.72
N PRO A 74 5.68 4.57 7.61
CA PRO A 74 4.91 4.05 6.47
C PRO A 74 3.42 4.27 6.66
N PRO A 75 2.72 4.88 5.73
CA PRO A 75 1.28 4.79 5.70
C PRO A 75 0.85 3.57 4.90
N LEU A 76 -0.21 2.96 5.35
CA LEU A 76 -0.90 1.91 4.62
C LEU A 76 -2.29 2.43 4.29
N VAL A 77 -2.69 2.27 3.04
CA VAL A 77 -3.97 2.79 2.56
C VAL A 77 -4.74 1.66 1.90
N VAL A 78 -6.00 1.49 2.27
CA VAL A 78 -6.88 0.55 1.60
C VAL A 78 -7.79 1.32 0.67
N MET A 79 -7.76 0.95 -0.61
CA MET A 79 -8.60 1.55 -1.64
C MET A 79 -9.68 0.57 -2.03
N LYS A 80 -10.91 1.06 -2.18
CA LYS A 80 -12.03 0.27 -2.69
C LYS A 80 -12.79 1.12 -3.70
N HIS A 81 -12.98 0.57 -4.88
CA HIS A 81 -13.72 1.24 -5.97
C HIS A 81 -13.18 2.64 -6.25
N GLY A 82 -11.84 2.77 -6.25
CA GLY A 82 -11.17 4.02 -6.57
C GLY A 82 -11.16 5.05 -5.44
N GLN A 83 -11.60 4.68 -4.24
CA GLN A 83 -11.67 5.59 -3.11
C GLN A 83 -10.93 5.04 -1.90
N VAL A 84 -10.42 5.94 -1.06
CA VAL A 84 -9.77 5.55 0.18
C VAL A 84 -10.83 5.04 1.15
N ALA A 85 -10.71 3.76 1.53
CA ALA A 85 -11.63 3.14 2.47
C ALA A 85 -11.12 3.23 3.90
N SER A 86 -9.80 3.08 4.09
CA SER A 86 -9.19 3.24 5.40
C SER A 86 -7.70 3.50 5.23
N GLN A 87 -7.07 4.02 6.28
CA GLN A 87 -5.64 4.23 6.27
C GLN A 87 -5.08 4.15 7.68
N MET A 88 -3.79 3.85 7.75
CA MET A 88 -3.09 3.60 8.99
C MET A 88 -1.65 4.07 8.85
N VAL A 89 -1.10 4.70 9.87
CA VAL A 89 0.27 5.20 9.86
C VAL A 89 1.08 4.46 10.92
N GLY A 90 2.34 4.19 10.62
CA GLY A 90 3.27 3.54 11.51
C GLY A 90 3.38 2.05 11.28
N ALA A 91 4.43 1.45 11.87
CA ALA A 91 4.62 0.01 11.80
C ALA A 91 3.61 -0.66 12.73
N ARG A 92 2.73 -1.47 12.17
CA ARG A 92 1.66 -2.14 12.91
C ARG A 92 1.79 -3.64 12.77
N PRO A 93 1.38 -4.41 13.79
CA PRO A 93 1.39 -5.86 13.68
C PRO A 93 0.40 -6.33 12.61
N LYS A 94 0.67 -7.50 12.05
CA LYS A 94 -0.14 -8.09 10.99
C LYS A 94 -1.63 -8.11 11.32
N ALA A 95 -1.98 -8.45 12.56
CA ALA A 95 -3.38 -8.52 12.95
C ALA A 95 -4.11 -7.19 12.79
N GLN A 96 -3.44 -6.08 13.09
CA GLN A 96 -4.04 -4.76 12.93
C GLN A 96 -4.18 -4.38 11.46
N ILE A 97 -3.22 -4.78 10.64
CA ILE A 97 -3.30 -4.53 9.19
C ILE A 97 -4.47 -5.32 8.60
N LEU A 98 -4.59 -6.58 8.98
CA LEU A 98 -5.69 -7.42 8.50
C LEU A 98 -7.05 -6.84 8.92
N ALA A 99 -7.12 -6.22 10.09
CA ALA A 99 -8.37 -5.65 10.59
C ALA A 99 -8.85 -4.47 9.78
N MET A 100 -7.98 -3.80 9.03
CA MET A 100 -8.38 -2.65 8.20
C MET A 100 -8.83 -3.05 6.79
N LEU A 101 -8.65 -4.29 6.43
CA LEU A 101 -8.97 -4.78 5.08
C LEU A 101 -10.43 -5.16 4.92
#